data_cc0e0b8ecf80e4e4d39286fe23f1b79a
#
_entry.id   cc0e0b8ecf80e4e4d39286fe23f1b79a
#
_cell.length_a   1.000
_cell.length_b   1.000
_cell.length_c   1.000
_cell.angle_alpha   90.00
_cell.angle_beta   90.00
_cell.angle_gamma   90.00
#
_symmetry.space_group_name_H-M   'P 1'
#
loop_
_entity.id
_entity.type
_entity.pdbx_description
1 polymer ?
#
loop_
_entity_poly.entity_id
_entity_poly.type
_entity_poly.pdbx_seq_one_letter_code
_entity_poly.pdbx_strand_id
1 'polypeptide(L)'
;MSLPTLNGTARLIDTPELRFSAQGTAVVKLRLAFNARKKDDHGNWVDGDSFFIDGRVFGQHAENLASSLEKGMEVVVAGRLKTEKWETREGEKRSGTSLLVDSIGPSLRFATARVEKTSGGSGSGRQDACQSAQQGASRSSAEDPWASSSGGGQAGAWGGGGQGGYSDEPPF
;
A
#
# COMPACT_ATOMS: atom_id res chain seq x y z
N MET A 1 -27.08 4.61 2.01
CA MET A 1 -26.67 3.29 1.47
C MET A 1 -25.37 3.49 0.71
N SER A 2 -24.38 2.60 0.88
CA SER A 2 -23.10 2.61 0.15
C SER A 2 -23.13 1.58 -0.98
N LEU A 3 -22.28 1.80 -1.99
CA LEU A 3 -22.06 0.81 -3.05
C LEU A 3 -21.35 -0.42 -2.48
N PRO A 4 -21.61 -1.62 -3.03
CA PRO A 4 -20.89 -2.83 -2.63
C PRO A 4 -19.40 -2.67 -2.93
N THR A 5 -18.55 -3.23 -2.08
CA THR A 5 -17.09 -3.18 -2.20
C THR A 5 -16.55 -4.49 -2.75
N LEU A 6 -15.48 -4.38 -3.53
CA LEU A 6 -14.68 -5.50 -4.01
C LEU A 6 -13.24 -5.29 -3.53
N ASN A 7 -12.72 -6.27 -2.81
CA ASN A 7 -11.34 -6.27 -2.33
C ASN A 7 -10.69 -7.61 -2.69
N GLY A 8 -9.46 -7.59 -3.12
CA GLY A 8 -8.76 -8.84 -3.42
C GLY A 8 -7.47 -8.64 -4.18
N THR A 9 -6.88 -9.77 -4.54
CA THR A 9 -5.68 -9.83 -5.37
C THR A 9 -6.08 -10.18 -6.80
N ALA A 10 -5.64 -9.38 -7.75
CA ALA A 10 -5.95 -9.52 -9.16
C ALA A 10 -4.68 -9.41 -10.01
N ARG A 11 -4.75 -9.82 -11.25
CA ARG A 11 -3.70 -9.61 -12.25
C ARG A 11 -4.14 -8.56 -13.26
N LEU A 12 -3.23 -7.63 -13.58
CA LEU A 12 -3.43 -6.68 -14.67
C LEU A 12 -3.30 -7.40 -16.02
N ILE A 13 -4.37 -7.34 -16.82
CA ILE A 13 -4.40 -7.98 -18.15
C ILE A 13 -3.79 -7.09 -19.19
N ASP A 14 -4.02 -5.78 -19.09
CA ASP A 14 -3.56 -4.78 -20.02
C ASP A 14 -2.66 -3.77 -19.32
N THR A 15 -1.79 -3.11 -20.10
CA THR A 15 -0.98 -1.99 -19.61
C THR A 15 -1.90 -0.81 -19.25
N PRO A 16 -1.76 -0.23 -18.05
CA PRO A 16 -2.54 0.94 -17.66
C PRO A 16 -2.27 2.12 -18.60
N GLU A 17 -3.29 2.59 -19.31
CA GLU A 17 -3.18 3.75 -20.19
C GLU A 17 -3.69 5.00 -19.49
N LEU A 18 -2.81 5.98 -19.31
CA LEU A 18 -3.17 7.29 -18.81
C LEU A 18 -3.85 8.11 -19.92
N ARG A 19 -5.03 8.61 -19.62
CA ARG A 19 -5.78 9.54 -20.49
C ARG A 19 -6.24 10.73 -19.67
N PHE A 20 -6.46 11.86 -20.35
CA PHE A 20 -7.01 13.04 -19.71
C PHE A 20 -8.44 13.27 -20.23
N SER A 21 -9.34 13.58 -19.29
CA SER A 21 -10.69 13.98 -19.63
C SER A 21 -10.69 15.39 -20.26
N ALA A 22 -11.80 15.80 -20.86
CA ALA A 22 -11.97 17.16 -21.39
C ALA A 22 -11.77 18.26 -20.32
N GLN A 23 -11.90 17.90 -19.05
CA GLN A 23 -11.68 18.79 -17.91
C GLN A 23 -10.24 18.73 -17.36
N GLY A 24 -9.32 18.03 -18.05
CA GLY A 24 -7.93 17.88 -17.61
C GLY A 24 -7.70 16.87 -16.48
N THR A 25 -8.72 16.14 -16.06
CA THR A 25 -8.57 15.11 -15.02
C THR A 25 -7.92 13.86 -15.59
N ALA A 26 -6.84 13.40 -14.97
CA ALA A 26 -6.19 12.15 -15.31
C ALA A 26 -7.13 10.96 -15.03
N VAL A 27 -7.21 10.02 -15.94
CA VAL A 27 -8.04 8.81 -15.84
C VAL A 27 -7.26 7.62 -16.39
N VAL A 28 -7.22 6.54 -15.63
CA VAL A 28 -6.69 5.25 -16.09
C VAL A 28 -7.80 4.22 -16.10
N LYS A 29 -7.91 3.48 -17.21
CA LYS A 29 -8.71 2.26 -17.29
C LYS A 29 -7.82 1.06 -17.03
N LEU A 30 -8.33 0.14 -16.23
CA LEU A 30 -7.66 -1.10 -15.87
C LEU A 30 -8.53 -2.27 -16.29
N ARG A 31 -7.91 -3.34 -16.73
CA ARG A 31 -8.59 -4.64 -16.85
C ARG A 31 -7.95 -5.62 -15.89
N LEU A 32 -8.77 -6.10 -14.95
CA LEU A 32 -8.36 -6.94 -13.83
C LEU A 32 -8.93 -8.36 -14.00
N ALA A 33 -8.08 -9.36 -13.74
CA ALA A 33 -8.47 -10.75 -13.64
C ALA A 33 -8.27 -11.25 -12.21
N PHE A 34 -9.34 -11.73 -11.59
CA PHE A 34 -9.31 -12.48 -10.35
C PHE A 34 -9.39 -13.96 -10.70
N ASN A 35 -8.32 -14.70 -10.42
CA ASN A 35 -8.23 -16.12 -10.75
C ASN A 35 -8.27 -16.94 -9.46
N ALA A 36 -9.24 -17.84 -9.37
CA ALA A 36 -9.25 -18.86 -8.34
C ALA A 36 -8.33 -20.01 -8.73
N ARG A 37 -7.76 -20.68 -7.75
CA ARG A 37 -7.07 -21.97 -7.94
C ARG A 37 -7.82 -23.05 -7.20
N LYS A 38 -7.97 -24.20 -7.81
CA LYS A 38 -8.61 -25.38 -7.21
C LYS A 38 -7.67 -26.58 -7.31
N LYS A 39 -7.86 -27.56 -6.42
CA LYS A 39 -7.20 -28.85 -6.55
C LYS A 39 -8.02 -29.75 -7.48
N ASP A 40 -7.35 -30.46 -8.35
CA ASP A 40 -7.95 -31.56 -9.13
C ASP A 40 -8.12 -32.80 -8.26
N ASP A 41 -8.72 -33.86 -8.83
CA ASP A 41 -8.95 -35.15 -8.17
C ASP A 41 -7.62 -35.87 -7.83
N HIS A 42 -6.51 -35.44 -8.41
CA HIS A 42 -5.16 -35.96 -8.16
C HIS A 42 -4.38 -35.12 -7.16
N GLY A 43 -4.98 -34.06 -6.60
CA GLY A 43 -4.36 -33.17 -5.63
C GLY A 43 -3.46 -32.07 -6.20
N ASN A 44 -3.38 -31.93 -7.53
CA ASN A 44 -2.62 -30.88 -8.17
C ASN A 44 -3.39 -29.55 -8.21
N TRP A 45 -2.65 -28.45 -8.14
CA TRP A 45 -3.23 -27.13 -8.26
C TRP A 45 -3.44 -26.79 -9.75
N VAL A 46 -4.71 -26.62 -10.11
CA VAL A 46 -5.14 -26.20 -11.46
C VAL A 46 -5.83 -24.85 -11.41
N ASP A 47 -5.88 -24.17 -12.55
CA ASP A 47 -6.63 -22.93 -12.65
C ASP A 47 -8.13 -23.22 -12.51
N GLY A 48 -8.79 -22.44 -11.66
CA GLY A 48 -10.23 -22.51 -11.44
C GLY A 48 -10.95 -21.38 -12.18
N ASP A 49 -12.04 -20.90 -11.56
CA ASP A 49 -12.85 -19.85 -12.15
C ASP A 49 -12.10 -18.52 -12.20
N SER A 50 -12.36 -17.77 -13.27
CA SER A 50 -11.80 -16.43 -13.46
C SER A 50 -12.90 -15.39 -13.53
N PHE A 51 -12.72 -14.29 -12.81
CA PHE A 51 -13.60 -13.15 -12.85
C PHE A 51 -12.86 -11.94 -13.42
N PHE A 52 -13.43 -11.33 -14.46
CA PHE A 52 -12.86 -10.18 -15.14
C PHE A 52 -13.70 -8.94 -14.84
N ILE A 53 -13.04 -7.83 -14.54
CA ILE A 53 -13.70 -6.57 -14.30
C ILE A 53 -12.87 -5.41 -14.82
N ASP A 54 -13.56 -4.41 -15.38
CA ASP A 54 -12.93 -3.16 -15.77
C ASP A 54 -12.93 -2.20 -14.57
N GLY A 55 -11.76 -1.65 -14.25
CA GLY A 55 -11.56 -0.68 -13.19
C GLY A 55 -11.27 0.71 -13.74
N ARG A 56 -11.61 1.74 -12.94
CA ARG A 56 -11.26 3.13 -13.23
C ARG A 56 -10.62 3.81 -12.03
N VAL A 57 -9.57 4.56 -12.30
CA VAL A 57 -8.83 5.37 -11.34
C VAL A 57 -8.77 6.79 -11.85
N PHE A 58 -8.84 7.77 -10.96
CA PHE A 58 -8.91 9.19 -11.31
C PHE A 58 -7.84 10.02 -10.58
N GLY A 59 -7.48 11.18 -11.18
CA GLY A 59 -6.60 12.17 -10.59
C GLY A 59 -5.16 11.71 -10.40
N GLN A 60 -4.47 12.26 -9.40
CA GLN A 60 -3.06 11.94 -9.09
C GLN A 60 -2.82 10.44 -8.89
N HIS A 61 -3.79 9.74 -8.33
CA HIS A 61 -3.73 8.29 -8.17
C HIS A 61 -3.60 7.57 -9.52
N ALA A 62 -4.28 8.06 -10.57
CA ALA A 62 -4.18 7.50 -11.92
C ALA A 62 -2.78 7.71 -12.52
N GLU A 63 -2.16 8.86 -12.31
CA GLU A 63 -0.81 9.16 -12.77
C GLU A 63 0.23 8.28 -12.07
N ASN A 64 0.15 8.18 -10.75
CA ASN A 64 1.03 7.33 -9.96
C ASN A 64 0.91 5.85 -10.36
N LEU A 65 -0.31 5.41 -10.64
CA LEU A 65 -0.59 4.04 -11.07
C LEU A 65 0.03 3.75 -12.43
N ALA A 66 -0.16 4.64 -13.40
CA ALA A 66 0.36 4.47 -14.76
C ALA A 66 1.90 4.44 -14.81
N SER A 67 2.56 5.13 -13.87
CA SER A 67 4.02 5.10 -13.74
C SER A 67 4.59 3.92 -12.96
N SER A 68 3.74 3.20 -12.20
CA SER A 68 4.19 2.19 -11.24
C SER A 68 3.78 0.76 -11.61
N LEU A 69 2.70 0.59 -12.35
CA LEU A 69 2.12 -0.72 -12.63
C LEU A 69 2.16 -1.05 -14.12
N GLU A 70 2.47 -2.29 -14.41
CA GLU A 70 2.58 -2.82 -15.77
C GLU A 70 1.67 -4.03 -15.99
N LYS A 71 1.41 -4.35 -17.25
CA LYS A 71 0.70 -5.57 -17.66
C LYS A 71 1.34 -6.81 -17.06
N GLY A 72 0.50 -7.71 -16.56
CA GLY A 72 0.92 -8.97 -15.97
C GLY A 72 1.26 -8.92 -14.48
N MET A 73 1.39 -7.73 -13.91
CA MET A 73 1.63 -7.58 -12.47
C MET A 73 0.44 -8.07 -11.64
N GLU A 74 0.76 -8.73 -10.53
CA GLU A 74 -0.21 -9.04 -9.49
C GLU A 74 -0.38 -7.82 -8.58
N VAL A 75 -1.63 -7.42 -8.39
CA VAL A 75 -1.99 -6.22 -7.62
C VAL A 75 -3.00 -6.54 -6.54
N VAL A 76 -2.91 -5.85 -5.42
CA VAL A 76 -3.95 -5.81 -4.40
C VAL A 76 -4.82 -4.60 -4.71
N VAL A 77 -6.13 -4.81 -4.82
CA VAL A 77 -7.09 -3.78 -5.19
C VAL A 77 -8.23 -3.72 -4.20
N ALA A 78 -8.67 -2.52 -3.91
CA ALA A 78 -9.88 -2.22 -3.15
C ALA A 78 -10.69 -1.15 -3.88
N GLY A 79 -11.99 -1.33 -3.96
CA GLY A 79 -12.85 -0.38 -4.66
C GLY A 79 -14.33 -0.69 -4.50
N ARG A 80 -15.15 0.13 -5.13
CA ARG A 80 -16.60 0.05 -5.10
C ARG A 80 -17.15 -0.36 -6.46
N LEU A 81 -18.08 -1.29 -6.46
CA LEU A 81 -18.76 -1.74 -7.68
C LEU A 81 -19.80 -0.71 -8.09
N LYS A 82 -19.80 -0.34 -9.36
CA LYS A 82 -20.73 0.58 -9.95
C LYS A 82 -21.29 0.01 -11.25
N THR A 83 -22.59 0.15 -11.47
CA THR A 83 -23.20 -0.16 -12.77
C THR A 83 -23.01 1.04 -13.70
N GLU A 84 -22.34 0.80 -14.82
CA GLU A 84 -22.25 1.75 -15.91
C GLU A 84 -23.29 1.42 -16.98
N LYS A 85 -23.89 2.46 -17.52
CA LYS A 85 -24.85 2.34 -18.63
C LYS A 85 -24.27 3.10 -19.82
N TRP A 86 -24.30 2.48 -20.98
CA TRP A 86 -23.87 3.13 -22.22
C TRP A 86 -24.78 2.74 -23.36
N GLU A 87 -24.81 3.58 -24.37
CA GLU A 87 -25.53 3.31 -25.59
C GLU A 87 -24.53 2.95 -26.69
N THR A 88 -24.80 1.86 -27.40
CA THR A 88 -23.98 1.46 -28.53
C THR A 88 -24.26 2.39 -29.73
N ARG A 89 -23.36 2.35 -30.74
CA ARG A 89 -23.58 3.12 -31.99
C ARG A 89 -24.89 2.76 -32.72
N GLU A 90 -25.44 1.60 -32.43
CA GLU A 90 -26.68 1.05 -32.97
C GLU A 90 -27.92 1.46 -32.15
N GLY A 91 -27.75 2.29 -31.10
CA GLY A 91 -28.83 2.74 -30.24
C GLY A 91 -29.26 1.78 -29.14
N GLU A 92 -28.53 0.65 -28.98
CA GLU A 92 -28.83 -0.29 -27.90
C GLU A 92 -28.30 0.21 -26.55
N LYS A 93 -29.16 0.17 -25.55
CA LYS A 93 -28.77 0.48 -24.16
C LYS A 93 -28.18 -0.76 -23.52
N ARG A 94 -26.91 -0.68 -23.15
CA ARG A 94 -26.19 -1.75 -22.43
C ARG A 94 -25.79 -1.28 -21.05
N SER A 95 -25.66 -2.23 -20.15
CA SER A 95 -25.14 -1.99 -18.80
C SER A 95 -24.09 -3.02 -18.42
N GLY A 96 -23.11 -2.61 -17.66
CA GLY A 96 -22.07 -3.49 -17.15
C GLY A 96 -21.61 -3.04 -15.77
N THR A 97 -20.97 -3.94 -15.05
CA THR A 97 -20.39 -3.63 -13.76
C THR A 97 -18.95 -3.17 -13.96
N SER A 98 -18.58 -2.04 -13.37
CA SER A 98 -17.22 -1.53 -13.31
C SER A 98 -16.79 -1.33 -11.86
N LEU A 99 -15.48 -1.34 -11.63
CA LEU A 99 -14.86 -1.08 -10.35
C LEU A 99 -14.36 0.35 -10.29
N LEU A 100 -14.92 1.15 -9.39
CA LEU A 100 -14.33 2.42 -9.01
C LEU A 100 -13.24 2.11 -7.98
N VAL A 101 -12.00 2.20 -8.40
CA VAL A 101 -10.85 1.82 -7.57
C VAL A 101 -10.56 2.91 -6.56
N ASP A 102 -10.60 2.58 -5.29
CA ASP A 102 -10.27 3.47 -4.17
C ASP A 102 -8.78 3.32 -3.79
N SER A 103 -8.22 2.11 -3.88
CA SER A 103 -6.82 1.83 -3.60
C SER A 103 -6.32 0.67 -4.45
N ILE A 104 -5.09 0.77 -4.95
CA ILE A 104 -4.42 -0.29 -5.69
C ILE A 104 -2.91 -0.19 -5.51
N GLY A 105 -2.23 -1.31 -5.46
CA GLY A 105 -0.79 -1.38 -5.37
C GLY A 105 -0.25 -2.76 -5.78
N PRO A 106 1.06 -2.90 -6.00
CA PRO A 106 1.65 -4.19 -6.34
C PRO A 106 1.49 -5.17 -5.18
N SER A 107 1.22 -6.43 -5.49
CA SER A 107 1.28 -7.52 -4.52
C SER A 107 2.73 -7.86 -4.22
N LEU A 108 3.11 -7.85 -2.96
CA LEU A 108 4.48 -8.19 -2.53
C LEU A 108 4.67 -9.68 -2.26
N ARG A 109 3.69 -10.51 -2.60
CA ARG A 109 3.75 -11.95 -2.38
C ARG A 109 4.92 -12.61 -3.10
N PHE A 110 5.22 -12.15 -4.31
CA PHE A 110 6.28 -12.69 -5.18
C PHE A 110 7.17 -11.60 -5.78
N ALA A 111 7.06 -10.37 -5.29
CA ALA A 111 7.81 -9.22 -5.79
C ALA A 111 8.21 -8.30 -4.64
N THR A 112 9.17 -7.42 -4.91
CA THR A 112 9.54 -6.31 -4.02
C THR A 112 9.16 -5.00 -4.67
N ALA A 113 8.82 -3.99 -3.88
CA ALA A 113 8.55 -2.64 -4.37
C ALA A 113 9.36 -1.61 -3.58
N ARG A 114 9.85 -0.59 -4.29
CA ARG A 114 10.46 0.58 -3.69
C ARG A 114 9.47 1.74 -3.81
N VAL A 115 9.15 2.39 -2.70
CA VAL A 115 8.15 3.45 -2.66
C VAL A 115 8.85 4.80 -2.64
N GLU A 116 8.48 5.66 -3.58
CA GLU A 116 8.88 7.06 -3.63
C GLU A 116 7.66 7.94 -3.35
N LYS A 117 7.81 8.90 -2.44
CA LYS A 117 6.72 9.84 -2.16
C LYS A 117 6.62 10.84 -3.30
N THR A 118 5.48 10.86 -3.98
CA THR A 118 5.16 11.97 -4.87
C THR A 118 4.65 13.14 -4.03
N SER A 119 5.24 14.32 -4.16
CA SER A 119 4.73 15.53 -3.53
C SER A 119 3.40 15.87 -4.19
N GLY A 120 2.30 15.44 -3.56
CA GLY A 120 0.97 15.86 -3.95
C GLY A 120 0.87 17.38 -3.79
N GLY A 121 0.62 18.08 -4.88
CA GLY A 121 0.37 19.50 -4.84
C GLY A 121 -0.86 19.79 -3.99
N SER A 122 -0.67 20.30 -2.85
CA SER A 122 -1.51 21.16 -2.01
C SER A 122 -1.28 20.89 -0.53
N GLY A 123 -0.59 21.80 0.12
CA GLY A 123 -0.46 21.79 1.59
C GLY A 123 0.88 22.32 2.05
N SER A 124 0.99 23.66 2.07
CA SER A 124 1.82 24.50 2.94
C SER A 124 3.09 23.88 3.54
N GLY A 125 4.21 24.46 3.13
CA GLY A 125 5.55 24.34 3.65
C GLY A 125 5.71 23.92 5.09
N ARG A 126 6.42 22.84 5.23
CA ARG A 126 7.48 22.72 6.22
C ARG A 126 8.70 22.28 5.44
N GLN A 127 9.43 23.27 4.97
CA GLN A 127 10.83 23.13 4.64
C GLN A 127 11.51 22.67 5.92
N ASP A 128 11.85 21.41 6.01
CA ASP A 128 12.89 20.96 6.92
C ASP A 128 14.20 21.51 6.38
N ALA A 129 14.51 22.69 6.88
CA ALA A 129 15.81 23.30 6.80
C ALA A 129 16.78 22.47 7.67
N CYS A 130 17.33 21.42 7.09
CA CYS A 130 18.48 20.69 7.59
C CYS A 130 19.61 20.78 6.57
N GLN A 131 20.03 22.01 6.28
CA GLN A 131 21.34 22.25 5.66
C GLN A 131 21.89 23.58 6.16
N SER A 132 23.07 23.47 6.76
CA SER A 132 23.97 24.54 7.18
C SER A 132 23.92 24.95 8.64
N ALA A 133 24.63 24.21 9.47
CA ALA A 133 25.31 24.76 10.63
C ALA A 133 26.58 23.98 10.91
N GLN A 134 27.56 24.15 10.06
CA GLN A 134 28.95 23.95 10.40
C GLN A 134 29.59 25.34 10.39
N GLN A 135 29.64 25.97 11.55
CA GLN A 135 30.69 26.90 12.02
C GLN A 135 30.15 27.73 13.19
N GLY A 136 30.90 27.70 14.27
CA GLY A 136 30.86 28.77 15.29
C GLY A 136 30.49 28.31 16.69
N ALA A 137 31.49 27.90 17.38
CA ALA A 137 31.89 28.13 18.78
C ALA A 137 30.85 28.56 19.84
N SER A 138 30.98 27.83 20.95
CA SER A 138 30.93 28.26 22.35
C SER A 138 29.58 28.51 23.03
N ARG A 139 29.37 27.66 24.07
CA ARG A 139 28.80 27.92 25.39
C ARG A 139 27.33 28.29 25.51
N SER A 140 26.56 27.31 25.94
CA SER A 140 25.98 27.36 27.31
C SER A 140 25.16 26.07 27.54
N SER A 141 25.47 25.44 28.66
CA SER A 141 24.77 24.36 29.29
C SER A 141 23.30 24.75 29.58
N ALA A 142 22.36 24.02 29.03
CA ALA A 142 21.01 23.99 29.53
C ALA A 142 20.67 22.51 29.79
N GLU A 143 20.35 22.28 31.04
CA GLU A 143 20.14 21.04 31.75
C GLU A 143 19.14 20.13 31.06
N ASP A 144 19.52 18.88 30.93
CA ASP A 144 18.67 17.78 30.51
C ASP A 144 17.79 17.35 31.70
N PRO A 145 16.46 17.45 31.62
CA PRO A 145 15.57 17.15 32.75
C PRO A 145 15.51 15.69 33.18
N TRP A 146 16.18 14.81 32.46
CA TRP A 146 16.19 13.36 32.71
C TRP A 146 17.50 12.82 33.27
N ALA A 147 18.51 13.70 33.52
CA ALA A 147 19.80 13.31 34.07
C ALA A 147 19.90 13.59 35.56
N SER A 148 18.97 13.14 36.35
CA SER A 148 19.11 13.14 37.82
C SER A 148 18.64 11.82 38.38
N SER A 149 19.52 10.93 38.64
CA SER A 149 19.92 10.47 39.96
C SER A 149 20.79 9.22 39.88
N SER A 150 22.06 9.38 39.90
CA SER A 150 22.95 8.35 40.43
C SER A 150 23.92 9.06 41.39
N GLY A 151 23.52 9.12 42.60
CA GLY A 151 24.33 9.58 43.73
C GLY A 151 24.32 8.56 44.85
N GLY A 152 25.36 7.82 44.94
CA GLY A 152 26.13 7.39 46.08
C GLY A 152 25.43 6.68 47.25
N GLY A 153 26.03 5.56 47.68
CA GLY A 153 25.93 5.12 49.05
C GLY A 153 25.85 3.63 49.30
N GLN A 154 27.02 2.98 49.36
CA GLN A 154 27.47 2.13 50.47
C GLN A 154 26.79 0.78 50.77
N ALA A 155 27.59 -0.23 50.53
CA ALA A 155 27.83 -1.46 51.28
C ALA A 155 26.70 -2.22 51.98
N GLY A 156 26.51 -3.47 51.61
CA GLY A 156 25.79 -4.47 52.39
C GLY A 156 25.92 -5.81 51.71
N ALA A 157 26.92 -6.58 52.10
CA ALA A 157 27.09 -7.97 51.75
C ALA A 157 26.01 -8.82 52.37
N TRP A 158 25.37 -9.72 51.63
CA TRP A 158 24.88 -11.01 52.11
C TRP A 158 24.73 -11.97 50.94
N GLY A 159 25.38 -13.12 51.12
CA GLY A 159 25.45 -14.20 50.19
C GLY A 159 24.20 -15.08 50.22
N GLY A 160 24.12 -15.95 49.27
CA GLY A 160 23.16 -17.05 49.24
C GLY A 160 22.90 -17.50 47.82
N GLY A 161 23.46 -18.64 47.47
CA GLY A 161 23.35 -19.34 46.18
C GLY A 161 21.94 -19.82 45.87
N GLY A 162 21.73 -20.10 44.63
CA GLY A 162 20.50 -20.67 44.06
C GLY A 162 20.63 -20.89 42.57
N GLN A 163 21.11 -22.04 42.22
CA GLN A 163 21.18 -22.63 40.92
C GLN A 163 19.78 -22.94 40.42
N GLY A 164 19.41 -22.46 39.23
CA GLY A 164 18.14 -22.75 38.60
C GLY A 164 18.16 -22.27 37.16
N GLY A 165 18.58 -23.13 36.24
CA GLY A 165 18.49 -22.92 34.81
C GLY A 165 17.04 -23.03 34.36
N TYR A 166 16.59 -22.03 33.63
CA TYR A 166 15.42 -22.15 32.79
C TYR A 166 15.86 -21.84 31.37
N SER A 167 15.83 -22.89 30.56
CA SER A 167 15.88 -22.77 29.10
C SER A 167 14.55 -22.23 28.62
N ASP A 168 14.56 -21.00 28.13
CA ASP A 168 13.41 -20.38 27.49
C ASP A 168 13.57 -20.57 25.98
N GLU A 169 12.95 -21.59 25.47
CA GLU A 169 12.77 -21.87 24.06
C GLU A 169 11.33 -21.53 23.74
N PRO A 170 11.05 -20.53 22.86
CA PRO A 170 9.68 -20.18 22.50
C PRO A 170 9.11 -21.21 21.53
N PRO A 171 7.87 -21.68 21.73
CA PRO A 171 7.17 -22.49 20.77
C PRO A 171 6.62 -21.60 19.63
N PHE A 172 6.94 -22.02 18.39
CA PHE A 172 6.38 -21.48 17.17
C PHE A 172 4.98 -21.89 16.92
#